data_a904aa5aec8225ac2e136f4e1ad5fb06
#
_entry.id   a904aa5aec8225ac2e136f4e1ad5fb06
#
_cell.length_a   1.000
_cell.length_b   1.000
_cell.length_c   1.000
_cell.angle_alpha   90.00
_cell.angle_beta   90.00
_cell.angle_gamma   90.00
#
_symmetry.space_group_name_H-M   'P 1'
#
loop_
_entity.id
_entity.type
_entity.pdbx_description
1 polymer ?
#
loop_
_entity_poly.entity_id
_entity_poly.type
_entity_poly.pdbx_seq_one_letter_code
_entity_poly.pdbx_strand_id
1 'polypeptide(L)'
;MPSGLHRTYGAHHLHFITCSCYRRLPLLGTARSRDAFVKILEQTRERYRFVVVGYVVMPEHIHLLLTEPEVGTLSTVMQVVKQRTAHALLPKRERRNPRQRLLFANEPKRAFWQARSYDLNVWTTKKRVEKLRYIHRNPVKRGLVGAPEEWRWSSYRFYLLDEAGPVRVNEGWTKISIRNRAA
;
A
#
# COMPACT_ATOMS: atom_id res chain seq x y z
N MET A 1 13.38 13.13 -9.33
CA MET A 1 11.95 12.88 -9.50
C MET A 1 11.56 13.38 -10.87
N PRO A 2 10.83 12.62 -11.70
CA PRO A 2 10.33 13.17 -12.97
C PRO A 2 9.36 14.31 -12.61
N SER A 3 9.70 15.53 -13.05
CA SER A 3 8.81 16.67 -13.08
C SER A 3 7.77 16.41 -14.17
N GLY A 4 6.47 16.44 -13.85
CA GLY A 4 5.41 16.34 -14.85
C GLY A 4 4.32 15.28 -14.62
N LEU A 5 4.24 14.66 -13.44
CA LEU A 5 3.10 13.80 -13.11
C LEU A 5 1.86 14.66 -12.78
N HIS A 6 1.04 14.92 -13.80
CA HIS A 6 -0.30 15.48 -13.60
C HIS A 6 -1.19 14.42 -12.94
N ARG A 7 -1.68 14.72 -11.75
CA ARG A 7 -2.68 13.91 -11.04
C ARG A 7 -4.06 14.40 -11.43
N THR A 8 -4.84 13.53 -12.05
CA THR A 8 -6.23 13.83 -12.38
C THR A 8 -7.11 13.07 -11.40
N TYR A 9 -7.98 13.79 -10.69
CA TYR A 9 -8.99 13.23 -9.79
C TYR A 9 -10.38 13.45 -10.39
N GLY A 10 -11.35 12.59 -10.03
CA GLY A 10 -12.73 12.69 -10.52
C GLY A 10 -12.96 12.09 -11.91
N ALA A 11 -11.96 11.46 -12.51
CA ALA A 11 -12.06 10.82 -13.81
C ALA A 11 -12.21 9.28 -13.73
N HIS A 12 -12.48 8.76 -12.53
CA HIS A 12 -12.62 7.31 -12.24
C HIS A 12 -11.42 6.46 -12.72
N HIS A 13 -10.23 7.04 -12.76
CA HIS A 13 -9.02 6.31 -13.10
C HIS A 13 -8.49 5.50 -11.92
N LEU A 14 -7.73 4.45 -12.24
CA LEU A 14 -6.97 3.75 -11.23
C LEU A 14 -5.72 4.55 -10.84
N HIS A 15 -5.38 4.48 -9.57
CA HIS A 15 -4.18 5.08 -9.01
C HIS A 15 -3.18 4.01 -8.60
N PHE A 16 -1.99 4.06 -9.18
CA PHE A 16 -0.86 3.26 -8.73
C PHE A 16 -0.05 4.06 -7.72
N ILE A 17 -0.11 3.64 -6.46
CA ILE A 17 0.47 4.35 -5.33
C ILE A 17 1.64 3.57 -4.77
N THR A 18 2.74 4.28 -4.46
CA THR A 18 3.87 3.74 -3.71
C THR A 18 4.12 4.59 -2.48
N CYS A 19 4.12 3.97 -1.30
CA CYS A 19 4.52 4.61 -0.05
C CYS A 19 5.72 3.87 0.53
N SER A 20 6.79 4.61 0.83
CA SER A 20 7.99 4.05 1.48
C SER A 20 7.98 4.36 2.97
N CYS A 21 8.46 3.42 3.77
CA CYS A 21 8.80 3.66 5.16
C CYS A 21 9.89 4.72 5.28
N TYR A 22 9.95 5.39 6.43
CA TYR A 22 10.93 6.44 6.69
C TYR A 22 12.36 5.92 6.51
N ARG A 23 13.15 6.65 5.70
CA ARG A 23 14.53 6.27 5.32
C ARG A 23 14.66 4.86 4.74
N ARG A 24 13.59 4.31 4.17
CA ARG A 24 13.51 2.92 3.69
C ARG A 24 13.86 1.86 4.75
N LEU A 25 13.66 2.17 6.03
CA LEU A 25 13.80 1.20 7.11
C LEU A 25 12.75 0.10 6.96
N PRO A 26 13.06 -1.17 7.29
CA PRO A 26 12.14 -2.29 7.13
C PRO A 26 11.08 -2.33 8.26
N LEU A 27 10.31 -1.24 8.43
CA LEU A 27 9.30 -1.10 9.48
C LEU A 27 8.10 -2.04 9.30
N LEU A 28 7.93 -2.59 8.09
CA LEU A 28 7.00 -3.67 7.75
C LEU A 28 7.73 -5.02 7.60
N GLY A 29 8.90 -5.18 8.21
CA GLY A 29 9.77 -6.35 8.07
C GLY A 29 9.25 -7.62 8.73
N THR A 30 8.34 -7.53 9.72
CA THR A 30 7.79 -8.70 10.41
C THR A 30 6.43 -9.12 9.83
N ALA A 31 6.07 -10.40 9.95
CA ALA A 31 4.74 -10.89 9.57
C ALA A 31 3.64 -10.10 10.29
N ARG A 32 3.80 -9.89 11.63
CA ARG A 32 2.87 -9.13 12.46
C ARG A 32 2.63 -7.70 11.93
N SER A 33 3.68 -7.01 11.50
CA SER A 33 3.55 -5.63 10.99
C SER A 33 2.82 -5.60 9.66
N ARG A 34 3.08 -6.58 8.77
CA ARG A 34 2.36 -6.71 7.49
C ARG A 34 0.90 -7.11 7.69
N ASP A 35 0.61 -8.04 8.63
CA ASP A 35 -0.76 -8.43 8.97
C ASP A 35 -1.56 -7.24 9.54
N ALA A 36 -0.94 -6.41 10.38
CA ALA A 36 -1.56 -5.19 10.88
C ALA A 36 -1.87 -4.20 9.72
N PHE A 37 -0.94 -4.04 8.77
CA PHE A 37 -1.14 -3.16 7.63
C PHE A 37 -2.31 -3.64 6.74
N VAL A 38 -2.37 -4.91 6.34
CA VAL A 38 -3.44 -5.41 5.47
C VAL A 38 -4.80 -5.33 6.15
N LYS A 39 -4.88 -5.58 7.46
CA LYS A 39 -6.10 -5.37 8.24
C LYS A 39 -6.56 -3.91 8.22
N ILE A 40 -5.64 -2.96 8.39
CA ILE A 40 -5.94 -1.52 8.33
C ILE A 40 -6.39 -1.13 6.93
N LEU A 41 -5.74 -1.65 5.90
CA LEU A 41 -6.10 -1.39 4.50
C LEU A 41 -7.54 -1.86 4.22
N GLU A 42 -7.89 -3.09 4.61
CA GLU A 42 -9.24 -3.64 4.41
C GLU A 42 -10.30 -2.81 5.13
N GLN A 43 -10.11 -2.50 6.41
CA GLN A 43 -11.04 -1.66 7.16
C GLN A 43 -11.20 -0.25 6.57
N THR A 44 -10.13 0.27 5.98
CA THR A 44 -10.17 1.58 5.32
C THR A 44 -10.88 1.48 3.98
N ARG A 45 -10.68 0.38 3.23
CA ARG A 45 -11.39 0.07 1.98
C ARG A 45 -12.90 0.06 2.20
N GLU A 46 -13.37 -0.67 3.20
CA GLU A 46 -14.78 -0.75 3.55
C GLU A 46 -15.37 0.61 3.92
N ARG A 47 -14.67 1.37 4.77
CA ARG A 47 -15.14 2.68 5.26
C ARG A 47 -15.27 3.71 4.15
N TYR A 48 -14.30 3.78 3.23
CA TYR A 48 -14.24 4.81 2.17
C TYR A 48 -14.77 4.31 0.83
N ARG A 49 -15.18 3.03 0.74
CA ARG A 49 -15.79 2.40 -0.44
C ARG A 49 -14.94 2.58 -1.69
N PHE A 50 -13.72 2.05 -1.67
CA PHE A 50 -12.88 1.99 -2.86
C PHE A 50 -12.51 0.54 -3.19
N VAL A 51 -12.17 0.30 -4.45
CA VAL A 51 -11.76 -1.03 -4.90
C VAL A 51 -10.23 -1.14 -4.85
N VAL A 52 -9.73 -2.18 -4.20
CA VAL A 52 -8.34 -2.59 -4.32
C VAL A 52 -8.22 -3.53 -5.51
N VAL A 53 -7.53 -3.09 -6.56
CA VAL A 53 -7.27 -3.90 -7.76
C VAL A 53 -6.00 -4.72 -7.59
N GLY A 54 -5.02 -4.22 -6.85
CA GLY A 54 -3.81 -4.95 -6.55
C GLY A 54 -3.02 -4.33 -5.41
N TYR A 55 -2.29 -5.17 -4.68
CA TYR A 55 -1.41 -4.69 -3.62
C TYR A 55 -0.23 -5.65 -3.39
N VAL A 56 0.82 -5.10 -2.82
CA VAL A 56 1.90 -5.84 -2.16
C VAL A 56 2.47 -5.03 -1.01
N VAL A 57 2.71 -5.72 0.10
CA VAL A 57 3.35 -5.14 1.29
C VAL A 57 4.77 -5.68 1.39
N MET A 58 5.75 -4.82 1.10
CA MET A 58 7.17 -5.10 1.20
C MET A 58 7.69 -4.70 2.60
N PRO A 59 8.88 -5.15 3.01
CA PRO A 59 9.44 -4.77 4.31
C PRO A 59 9.59 -3.27 4.52
N GLU A 60 9.94 -2.51 3.49
CA GLU A 60 10.27 -1.09 3.57
C GLU A 60 9.37 -0.18 2.73
N HIS A 61 8.37 -0.74 2.02
CA HIS A 61 7.41 0.04 1.22
C HIS A 61 6.16 -0.79 0.88
N ILE A 62 5.16 -0.12 0.32
CA ILE A 62 3.96 -0.75 -0.22
C ILE A 62 3.70 -0.27 -1.64
N HIS A 63 3.09 -1.13 -2.44
CA HIS A 63 2.46 -0.74 -3.71
C HIS A 63 0.98 -1.08 -3.67
N LEU A 64 0.16 -0.13 -4.12
CA LEU A 64 -1.29 -0.27 -4.20
C LEU A 64 -1.75 0.14 -5.60
N LEU A 65 -2.73 -0.58 -6.14
CA LEU A 65 -3.49 -0.18 -7.32
C LEU A 65 -4.95 -0.09 -6.91
N LEU A 66 -5.49 1.13 -6.84
CA LEU A 66 -6.80 1.44 -6.24
C LEU A 66 -7.66 2.24 -7.21
N THR A 67 -9.00 2.16 -7.03
CA THR A 67 -9.92 3.17 -7.56
C THR A 67 -9.92 4.41 -6.68
N GLU A 68 -10.51 5.48 -7.19
CA GLU A 68 -10.94 6.58 -6.32
C GLU A 68 -12.01 6.10 -5.34
N PRO A 69 -12.06 6.64 -4.10
CA PRO A 69 -13.07 6.29 -3.12
C PRO A 69 -14.42 6.95 -3.44
N GLU A 70 -15.52 6.29 -3.08
CA GLU A 70 -16.86 6.91 -3.13
C GLU A 70 -17.05 7.94 -2.02
N VAL A 71 -16.37 7.77 -0.90
CA VAL A 71 -16.43 8.65 0.27
C VAL A 71 -15.09 9.35 0.48
N GLY A 72 -15.09 10.66 0.41
CA GLY A 72 -13.88 11.46 0.60
C GLY A 72 -12.96 11.49 -0.62
N THR A 73 -11.66 11.58 -0.38
CA THR A 73 -10.64 11.67 -1.44
C THR A 73 -9.56 10.60 -1.27
N LEU A 74 -8.86 10.28 -2.34
CA LEU A 74 -7.73 9.34 -2.28
C LEU A 74 -6.63 9.84 -1.33
N SER A 75 -6.42 11.15 -1.26
CA SER A 75 -5.49 11.77 -0.31
C SER A 75 -5.89 11.46 1.13
N THR A 76 -7.20 11.61 1.46
CA THR A 76 -7.75 11.27 2.78
C THR A 76 -7.57 9.78 3.09
N VAL A 77 -7.88 8.89 2.15
CA VAL A 77 -7.68 7.44 2.29
C VAL A 77 -6.23 7.13 2.63
N MET A 78 -5.29 7.67 1.85
CA MET A 78 -3.86 7.42 2.06
C MET A 78 -3.35 8.01 3.38
N GLN A 79 -3.85 9.18 3.78
CA GLN A 79 -3.55 9.77 5.07
C GLN A 79 -4.01 8.85 6.21
N VAL A 80 -5.24 8.35 6.15
CA VAL A 80 -5.82 7.47 7.18
C VAL A 80 -5.05 6.14 7.26
N VAL A 81 -4.77 5.49 6.12
CA VAL A 81 -3.98 4.25 6.09
C VAL A 81 -2.60 4.47 6.72
N LYS A 82 -1.90 5.55 6.32
CA LYS A 82 -0.56 5.88 6.84
C LYS A 82 -0.60 6.18 8.34
N GLN A 83 -1.54 6.98 8.81
CA GLN A 83 -1.66 7.37 10.22
C GLN A 83 -2.00 6.18 11.11
N ARG A 84 -3.01 5.38 10.72
CA ARG A 84 -3.42 4.20 11.49
C ARG A 84 -2.29 3.17 11.57
N THR A 85 -1.58 2.94 10.48
CA THR A 85 -0.42 2.03 10.46
C THR A 85 0.69 2.53 11.38
N ALA A 86 1.05 3.81 11.29
CA ALA A 86 2.05 4.41 12.16
C ALA A 86 1.64 4.31 13.63
N HIS A 87 0.38 4.57 13.94
CA HIS A 87 -0.14 4.50 15.30
C HIS A 87 -0.14 3.07 15.87
N ALA A 88 -0.40 2.07 15.03
CA ALA A 88 -0.44 0.66 15.42
C ALA A 88 0.96 0.06 15.63
N LEU A 89 1.96 0.52 14.86
CA LEU A 89 3.27 -0.12 14.77
C LEU A 89 4.41 0.67 15.42
N LEU A 90 4.27 1.98 15.60
CA LEU A 90 5.26 2.74 16.37
C LEU A 90 5.08 2.49 17.86
N PRO A 91 6.17 2.34 18.62
CA PRO A 91 6.10 2.24 20.06
C PRO A 91 5.33 3.43 20.65
N LYS A 92 4.41 3.15 21.56
CA LYS A 92 3.71 4.21 22.30
C LYS A 92 4.74 5.08 23.01
N ARG A 93 4.59 6.38 22.89
CA ARG A 93 5.41 7.31 23.66
C ARG A 93 5.10 7.08 25.14
N GLU A 94 6.11 6.81 25.94
CA GLU A 94 5.98 6.87 27.39
C GLU A 94 5.40 8.22 27.82
N ARG A 95 4.48 8.19 28.79
CA ARG A 95 3.96 9.43 29.39
C ARG A 95 5.09 10.08 30.18
N ARG A 96 5.81 10.97 29.52
CA ARG A 96 6.83 11.78 30.17
C ARG A 96 6.16 12.90 30.97
N ASN A 97 6.67 13.18 32.15
CA ASN A 97 6.22 14.32 32.95
C ASN A 97 6.61 15.65 32.27
N PRO A 98 6.02 16.81 32.64
CA PRO A 98 6.30 18.09 32.01
C PRO A 98 7.79 18.48 31.96
N ARG A 99 8.56 18.19 33.01
CA ARG A 99 10.01 18.47 33.05
C ARG A 99 10.79 17.62 32.05
N GLN A 100 10.48 16.34 31.92
CA GLN A 100 11.09 15.46 30.92
C GLN A 100 10.72 15.87 29.49
N ARG A 101 9.51 16.41 29.26
CA ARG A 101 9.11 16.95 27.95
C ARG A 101 10.01 18.10 27.48
N LEU A 102 10.43 18.99 28.38
CA LEU A 102 11.32 20.11 28.06
C LEU A 102 12.73 19.63 27.67
N LEU A 103 13.26 18.63 28.38
CA LEU A 103 14.60 18.07 28.11
C LEU A 103 14.65 17.35 26.74
N PHE A 104 13.52 16.80 26.26
CA PHE A 104 13.43 16.05 25.02
C PHE A 104 12.59 16.76 23.93
N ALA A 105 12.44 18.08 24.04
CA ALA A 105 11.68 18.89 23.09
C ALA A 105 12.21 18.78 21.65
N ASN A 106 13.49 18.55 21.49
CA ASN A 106 14.21 18.44 20.21
C ASN A 106 14.34 16.99 19.69
N GLU A 107 13.72 15.99 20.34
CA GLU A 107 13.74 14.65 19.77
C GLU A 107 13.06 14.65 18.39
N PRO A 108 13.70 14.08 17.34
CA PRO A 108 13.08 14.00 16.02
C PRO A 108 11.80 13.19 16.13
N LYS A 109 10.72 13.71 15.55
CA LYS A 109 9.44 12.98 15.45
C LYS A 109 9.72 11.64 14.79
N ARG A 110 9.41 10.54 15.46
CA ARG A 110 9.51 9.19 14.88
C ARG A 110 8.53 9.10 13.71
N ALA A 111 9.04 9.20 12.50
CA ALA A 111 8.25 9.04 11.30
C ALA A 111 8.22 7.56 10.91
N PHE A 112 7.03 7.02 10.62
CA PHE A 112 6.88 5.67 10.07
C PHE A 112 7.01 5.69 8.55
N TRP A 113 6.43 6.70 7.91
CA TRP A 113 6.38 6.84 6.46
C TRP A 113 7.19 8.04 5.99
N GLN A 114 7.72 7.96 4.78
CA GLN A 114 8.16 9.16 4.07
C GLN A 114 6.97 10.08 3.85
N ALA A 115 7.21 11.39 3.88
CA ALA A 115 6.15 12.40 3.73
C ALA A 115 5.45 12.27 2.38
N ARG A 116 6.24 12.15 1.30
CA ARG A 116 5.72 12.05 -0.07
C ARG A 116 5.48 10.59 -0.46
N SER A 117 4.38 10.35 -1.19
CA SER A 117 4.06 9.13 -1.89
C SER A 117 4.14 9.37 -3.39
N TYR A 118 4.50 8.34 -4.16
CA TYR A 118 4.35 8.33 -5.60
C TYR A 118 2.91 7.93 -5.92
N ASP A 119 2.27 8.66 -6.84
CA ASP A 119 0.91 8.40 -7.30
C ASP A 119 0.88 8.64 -8.81
N LEU A 120 0.47 7.62 -9.57
CA LEU A 120 0.36 7.61 -11.02
C LEU A 120 -1.03 7.16 -11.43
N ASN A 121 -1.71 7.96 -12.25
CA ASN A 121 -2.96 7.54 -12.87
C ASN A 121 -2.75 6.41 -13.88
N VAL A 122 -3.62 5.40 -13.85
CA VAL A 122 -3.59 4.23 -14.73
C VAL A 122 -4.93 4.10 -15.44
N TRP A 123 -4.99 4.52 -16.70
CA TRP A 123 -6.23 4.58 -17.50
C TRP A 123 -6.34 3.51 -18.58
N THR A 124 -5.26 2.83 -18.95
CA THR A 124 -5.32 1.78 -19.99
C THR A 124 -5.22 0.37 -19.39
N THR A 125 -5.90 -0.60 -20.00
CA THR A 125 -5.80 -2.02 -19.62
C THR A 125 -4.35 -2.52 -19.69
N LYS A 126 -3.59 -2.10 -20.71
CA LYS A 126 -2.17 -2.45 -20.85
C LYS A 126 -1.36 -1.98 -19.63
N LYS A 127 -1.54 -0.72 -19.21
CA LYS A 127 -0.87 -0.16 -18.02
C LYS A 127 -1.33 -0.83 -16.72
N ARG A 128 -2.61 -1.18 -16.62
CA ARG A 128 -3.13 -1.92 -15.47
C ARG A 128 -2.45 -3.29 -15.31
N VAL A 129 -2.36 -4.07 -16.40
CA VAL A 129 -1.64 -5.37 -16.40
C VAL A 129 -0.17 -5.19 -16.07
N GLU A 130 0.50 -4.18 -16.65
CA GLU A 130 1.89 -3.85 -16.36
C GLU A 130 2.10 -3.58 -14.87
N LYS A 131 1.25 -2.76 -14.24
CA LYS A 131 1.35 -2.43 -12.82
C LYS A 131 1.04 -3.62 -11.91
N LEU A 132 0.06 -4.45 -12.25
CA LEU A 132 -0.21 -5.68 -11.51
C LEU A 132 0.99 -6.64 -11.57
N ARG A 133 1.56 -6.87 -12.75
CA ARG A 133 2.77 -7.70 -12.90
C ARG A 133 3.94 -7.14 -12.09
N TYR A 134 4.14 -5.81 -12.13
CA TYR A 134 5.16 -5.14 -11.33
C TYR A 134 4.96 -5.37 -9.84
N ILE A 135 3.74 -5.14 -9.31
CA ILE A 135 3.35 -5.37 -7.92
C ILE A 135 3.68 -6.81 -7.52
N HIS A 136 3.21 -7.79 -8.29
CA HIS A 136 3.29 -9.20 -7.94
C HIS A 136 4.71 -9.77 -8.03
N ARG A 137 5.54 -9.28 -8.94
CA ARG A 137 6.95 -9.73 -9.10
C ARG A 137 7.90 -9.04 -8.14
N ASN A 138 7.46 -8.03 -7.40
CA ASN A 138 8.32 -7.24 -6.52
C ASN A 138 9.02 -8.10 -5.44
N PRO A 139 8.33 -9.01 -4.70
CA PRO A 139 8.98 -9.87 -3.70
C PRO A 139 10.08 -10.77 -4.29
N VAL A 140 9.84 -11.35 -5.46
CA VAL A 140 10.83 -12.19 -6.16
C VAL A 140 12.02 -11.36 -6.62
N LYS A 141 11.77 -10.19 -7.24
CA LYS A 141 12.85 -9.27 -7.66
C LYS A 141 13.73 -8.78 -6.50
N ARG A 142 13.19 -8.79 -5.29
CA ARG A 142 13.91 -8.39 -4.07
C ARG A 142 14.53 -9.59 -3.34
N GLY A 143 14.42 -10.79 -3.90
CA GLY A 143 14.98 -12.01 -3.31
C GLY A 143 14.35 -12.44 -1.98
N LEU A 144 13.10 -12.03 -1.74
CA LEU A 144 12.39 -12.36 -0.50
C LEU A 144 11.72 -13.75 -0.57
N VAL A 145 11.36 -14.18 -1.78
CA VAL A 145 10.75 -15.48 -2.10
C VAL A 145 11.19 -15.93 -3.48
N GLY A 146 11.07 -17.23 -3.76
CA GLY A 146 11.39 -17.83 -5.06
C GLY A 146 10.31 -17.58 -6.10
N ALA A 147 9.03 -17.58 -5.68
CA ALA A 147 7.87 -17.41 -6.54
C ALA A 147 6.88 -16.41 -5.94
N PRO A 148 6.10 -15.67 -6.77
CA PRO A 148 5.19 -14.63 -6.29
C PRO A 148 4.09 -15.15 -5.37
N GLU A 149 3.62 -16.39 -5.55
CA GLU A 149 2.60 -17.07 -4.75
C GLU A 149 3.04 -17.35 -3.31
N GLU A 150 4.33 -17.40 -3.05
CA GLU A 150 4.89 -17.59 -1.71
C GLU A 150 4.74 -16.33 -0.83
N TRP A 151 4.50 -15.17 -1.47
CA TRP A 151 4.36 -13.91 -0.74
C TRP A 151 2.90 -13.62 -0.38
N ARG A 152 2.45 -14.09 0.80
CA ARG A 152 1.06 -13.98 1.27
C ARG A 152 0.53 -12.54 1.41
N TRP A 153 1.39 -11.54 1.54
CA TRP A 153 1.00 -10.12 1.65
C TRP A 153 0.93 -9.44 0.28
N SER A 154 0.36 -10.13 -0.68
CA SER A 154 0.17 -9.69 -2.05
C SER A 154 -1.17 -10.18 -2.57
N SER A 155 -1.75 -9.44 -3.51
CA SER A 155 -2.94 -9.84 -4.25
C SER A 155 -2.68 -10.94 -5.30
N TYR A 156 -1.45 -11.47 -5.42
CA TYR A 156 -1.11 -12.43 -6.48
C TYR A 156 -1.95 -13.72 -6.42
N ARG A 157 -2.13 -14.30 -5.22
CA ARG A 157 -2.89 -15.55 -5.03
C ARG A 157 -4.35 -15.42 -5.46
N PHE A 158 -4.97 -14.25 -5.29
CA PHE A 158 -6.29 -13.98 -5.83
C PHE A 158 -6.33 -14.11 -7.36
N TYR A 159 -5.31 -13.61 -8.06
CA TYR A 159 -5.25 -13.67 -9.53
C TYR A 159 -4.86 -15.04 -10.07
N LEU A 160 -4.02 -15.80 -9.36
CA LEU A 160 -3.53 -17.10 -9.77
C LEU A 160 -4.47 -18.24 -9.36
N LEU A 161 -4.94 -18.24 -8.10
CA LEU A 161 -5.59 -19.36 -7.43
C LEU A 161 -7.06 -19.07 -7.07
N ASP A 162 -7.56 -17.87 -7.36
CA ASP A 162 -8.89 -17.39 -6.94
C ASP A 162 -9.07 -17.38 -5.40
N GLU A 163 -7.98 -17.35 -4.65
CA GLU A 163 -8.02 -17.33 -3.19
C GLU A 163 -8.37 -15.94 -2.66
N ALA A 164 -9.36 -15.88 -1.77
CA ALA A 164 -9.65 -14.68 -1.01
C ALA A 164 -8.48 -14.37 -0.06
N GLY A 165 -7.88 -13.19 -0.22
CA GLY A 165 -6.84 -12.69 0.67
C GLY A 165 -7.40 -11.90 1.86
N PRO A 166 -6.49 -11.38 2.74
CA PRO A 166 -6.88 -10.52 3.86
C PRO A 166 -7.43 -9.15 3.43
N VAL A 167 -7.29 -8.78 2.18
CA VAL A 167 -7.87 -7.61 1.54
C VAL A 167 -8.69 -8.08 0.36
N ARG A 168 -9.96 -7.69 0.29
CA ARG A 168 -10.83 -8.01 -0.86
C ARG A 168 -10.35 -7.28 -2.11
N VAL A 169 -10.13 -8.06 -3.18
CA VAL A 169 -9.59 -7.56 -4.45
C VAL A 169 -10.67 -7.63 -5.52
N ASN A 170 -10.75 -6.60 -6.36
CA ASN A 170 -11.69 -6.49 -7.50
C ASN A 170 -13.18 -6.61 -7.13
N GLU A 171 -13.58 -6.26 -5.92
CA GLU A 171 -15.00 -6.26 -5.56
C GLU A 171 -15.78 -5.31 -6.49
N GLY A 172 -16.75 -5.86 -7.22
CA GLY A 172 -17.51 -5.09 -8.22
C GLY A 172 -16.75 -4.73 -9.51
N TRP A 173 -15.51 -5.20 -9.69
CA TRP A 173 -14.70 -4.93 -10.88
C TRP A 173 -14.36 -6.19 -11.66
N THR A 174 -14.28 -6.07 -12.99
CA THR A 174 -13.89 -7.20 -13.85
C THR A 174 -12.45 -7.62 -13.58
N LYS A 175 -12.25 -8.90 -13.22
CA LYS A 175 -10.95 -9.52 -13.06
C LYS A 175 -10.20 -9.53 -14.38
N ILE A 176 -8.98 -9.00 -14.40
CA ILE A 176 -8.10 -9.05 -15.56
C ILE A 176 -7.17 -10.26 -15.45
N SER A 177 -7.04 -11.04 -16.53
CA SER A 177 -6.03 -12.09 -16.61
C SER A 177 -4.63 -11.47 -16.64
N ILE A 178 -3.80 -11.85 -15.67
CA ILE A 178 -2.38 -11.48 -15.61
C ILE A 178 -1.47 -12.59 -16.14
N ARG A 179 -2.05 -13.74 -16.54
CA ARG A 179 -1.28 -14.84 -17.14
C ARG A 179 -0.59 -14.34 -18.40
N ASN A 180 0.66 -14.70 -18.59
CA ASN A 180 1.31 -14.53 -19.88
C ASN A 180 0.52 -15.39 -20.89
N ARG A 181 -0.09 -14.75 -21.90
CA ARG A 181 -0.24 -15.47 -23.16
C ARG A 181 1.21 -15.67 -23.62
N ALA A 182 1.72 -16.89 -23.46
CA ALA A 182 2.88 -17.32 -24.22
C ALA A 182 2.51 -17.12 -25.68
N ALA A 183 3.15 -16.17 -26.36
CA ALA A 183 3.21 -16.11 -27.79
C ALA A 183 4.38 -16.96 -28.21
#